data_ec72eeff2f534b1ca3b22953b957b622
#
_entry.id   ec72eeff2f534b1ca3b22953b957b622
#
_cell.length_a   1.000
_cell.length_b   1.000
_cell.length_c   1.000
_cell.angle_alpha   90.00
_cell.angle_beta   90.00
_cell.angle_gamma   90.00
#
_symmetry.space_group_name_H-M   'P 1'
#
loop_
_entity.id
_entity.type
_entity.pdbx_description
1 polymer ?
#
loop_
_entity_poly.entity_id
_entity_poly.type
_entity_poly.pdbx_seq_one_letter_code
_entity_poly.pdbx_strand_id
1 'polypeptide(L)'
;ADDFLAVIENSFPAGSERRFPGAIPASPKRRMDSGAVGSLVADYPLQIFKPADERILKTADYLAAHSSFGGGFFQHMIHSGINAYLTLHIAEIRLRAGQVEAAWKLMECVADFASPTGQWPEAIHPRTRGGCMGDGQHIWAAAEWALMVRNCFVREEEDGLVVGSGVPADWWREKGAEFGPTLTPWGKVTVRIAPANDGPNLTVHGEWRADPPRLDVRLPGFVVKGKTAGERAGAEQYLLVSNL
;
A
#
# COMPACT_ATOMS: atom_id res chain seq x y z
N ALA A 1 12.68 -16.11 -9.15
CA ALA A 1 11.34 -16.13 -8.53
C ALA A 1 10.93 -17.57 -8.19
N ASP A 2 10.96 -18.51 -9.14
CA ASP A 2 10.46 -19.87 -8.97
C ASP A 2 11.16 -20.64 -7.85
N ASP A 3 12.49 -20.55 -7.77
CA ASP A 3 13.27 -21.19 -6.69
C ASP A 3 12.89 -20.62 -5.31
N PHE A 4 12.59 -19.32 -5.23
CA PHE A 4 12.18 -18.68 -3.99
C PHE A 4 10.76 -19.11 -3.57
N LEU A 5 9.85 -19.20 -4.52
CA LEU A 5 8.50 -19.74 -4.30
C LEU A 5 8.55 -21.17 -3.83
N ALA A 6 9.37 -22.01 -4.47
CA ALA A 6 9.56 -23.40 -4.06
C ALA A 6 10.12 -23.51 -2.63
N VAL A 7 11.06 -22.65 -2.24
CA VAL A 7 11.57 -22.61 -0.85
C VAL A 7 10.47 -22.19 0.12
N ILE A 8 9.65 -21.21 -0.21
CA ILE A 8 8.51 -20.83 0.62
C ILE A 8 7.54 -21.99 0.77
N GLU A 9 7.12 -22.61 -0.32
CA GLU A 9 6.18 -23.73 -0.31
C GLU A 9 6.69 -24.92 0.50
N ASN A 10 7.97 -25.27 0.36
CA ASN A 10 8.62 -26.32 1.13
C ASN A 10 8.87 -25.95 2.61
N SER A 11 8.72 -24.68 2.96
CA SER A 11 8.92 -24.20 4.33
C SER A 11 7.68 -24.36 5.22
N PHE A 12 6.54 -24.72 4.67
CA PHE A 12 5.33 -25.00 5.43
C PHE A 12 5.37 -26.46 5.94
N PRO A 13 5.57 -26.71 7.26
CA PRO A 13 5.51 -28.06 7.76
C PRO A 13 4.12 -28.66 7.51
N ALA A 14 4.07 -29.82 6.88
CA ALA A 14 2.86 -30.60 6.76
C ALA A 14 2.31 -30.91 8.17
N GLY A 15 1.03 -30.63 8.42
CA GLY A 15 0.34 -31.02 9.67
C GLY A 15 0.65 -30.17 10.89
N SER A 16 1.19 -28.96 10.76
CA SER A 16 1.34 -28.11 11.94
C SER A 16 -0.04 -27.65 12.45
N GLU A 17 -0.26 -27.75 13.74
CA GLU A 17 -1.39 -27.15 14.49
C GLU A 17 -1.29 -25.61 14.43
N ARG A 18 -1.45 -25.02 13.26
CA ARG A 18 -1.32 -23.60 13.08
C ARG A 18 -2.65 -22.93 13.39
N ARG A 19 -2.64 -22.06 14.36
CA ARG A 19 -3.75 -21.15 14.67
C ARG A 19 -4.11 -20.26 13.48
N PHE A 20 -3.16 -20.09 12.53
CA PHE A 20 -3.29 -19.40 11.24
C PHE A 20 -2.69 -20.26 10.13
N PRO A 21 -3.40 -21.28 9.68
CA PRO A 21 -2.90 -22.16 8.62
C PRO A 21 -2.71 -21.37 7.32
N GLY A 22 -1.52 -21.47 6.73
CA GLY A 22 -1.15 -20.81 5.49
C GLY A 22 -0.51 -19.43 5.63
N ALA A 23 -0.41 -18.83 6.84
CA ALA A 23 0.41 -17.64 7.07
C ALA A 23 1.92 -17.97 7.01
N ILE A 24 2.72 -17.03 6.49
CA ILE A 24 4.16 -17.23 6.27
C ILE A 24 4.93 -16.77 7.52
N PRO A 25 5.65 -17.66 8.22
CA PRO A 25 6.51 -17.26 9.33
C PRO A 25 7.77 -16.54 8.83
N ALA A 26 8.47 -15.84 9.71
CA ALA A 26 9.75 -15.19 9.40
C ALA A 26 10.85 -16.15 8.94
N SER A 27 10.76 -17.43 9.30
CA SER A 27 11.59 -18.50 8.74
C SER A 27 10.89 -19.86 8.90
N PRO A 28 11.30 -20.88 8.13
CA PRO A 28 10.65 -22.21 8.13
C PRO A 28 10.56 -22.89 9.50
N LYS A 29 11.51 -22.65 10.37
CA LYS A 29 11.62 -23.25 11.70
C LYS A 29 11.14 -22.35 12.82
N ARG A 30 10.71 -21.12 12.51
CA ARG A 30 10.27 -20.14 13.50
C ARG A 30 8.75 -20.22 13.71
N ARG A 31 8.34 -20.08 14.96
CA ARG A 31 6.92 -19.88 15.26
C ARG A 31 6.47 -18.54 14.71
N MET A 32 5.18 -18.42 14.40
CA MET A 32 4.57 -17.15 14.05
C MET A 32 4.73 -16.14 15.20
N ASP A 33 5.32 -14.99 14.87
CA ASP A 33 5.50 -13.83 15.75
C ASP A 33 5.51 -12.53 14.90
N SER A 34 5.81 -11.39 15.53
CA SER A 34 5.91 -10.10 14.83
C SER A 34 6.97 -10.08 13.70
N GLY A 35 7.97 -10.96 13.76
CA GLY A 35 8.98 -11.08 12.70
C GLY A 35 8.40 -11.53 11.35
N ALA A 36 7.19 -12.11 11.34
CA ALA A 36 6.50 -12.47 10.10
C ALA A 36 6.20 -11.26 9.19
N VAL A 37 6.27 -10.03 9.72
CA VAL A 37 6.18 -8.81 8.90
C VAL A 37 7.23 -8.79 7.79
N GLY A 38 8.43 -9.32 8.03
CA GLY A 38 9.48 -9.45 7.02
C GLY A 38 9.09 -10.32 5.82
N SER A 39 8.18 -11.27 6.00
CA SER A 39 7.71 -12.13 4.90
C SER A 39 6.77 -11.40 3.93
N LEU A 40 6.20 -10.29 4.33
CA LEU A 40 5.32 -9.45 3.49
C LEU A 40 6.09 -8.79 2.34
N VAL A 41 7.41 -8.66 2.44
CA VAL A 41 8.28 -8.12 1.38
C VAL A 41 8.14 -8.90 0.07
N ALA A 42 7.76 -10.16 0.14
CA ALA A 42 7.50 -10.99 -1.03
C ALA A 42 6.31 -10.51 -1.88
N ASP A 43 5.35 -9.82 -1.26
CA ASP A 43 4.25 -9.16 -1.97
C ASP A 43 4.62 -7.71 -2.32
N TYR A 44 5.02 -6.92 -1.32
CA TYR A 44 5.47 -5.54 -1.51
C TYR A 44 6.80 -5.30 -0.76
N PRO A 45 7.84 -4.77 -1.44
CA PRO A 45 7.83 -4.24 -2.82
C PRO A 45 8.22 -5.26 -3.92
N LEU A 46 8.55 -6.52 -3.59
CA LEU A 46 9.15 -7.45 -4.57
C LEU A 46 8.15 -8.04 -5.58
N GLN A 47 6.84 -7.96 -5.31
CA GLN A 47 5.78 -8.45 -6.19
C GLN A 47 5.99 -9.89 -6.71
N ILE A 48 6.57 -10.77 -5.85
CA ILE A 48 6.74 -12.20 -6.15
C ILE A 48 5.37 -12.90 -6.14
N PHE A 49 4.49 -12.44 -5.25
CA PHE A 49 3.10 -12.90 -5.19
C PHE A 49 2.19 -11.97 -5.99
N LYS A 50 1.12 -12.53 -6.53
CA LYS A 50 0.04 -11.74 -7.11
C LYS A 50 -0.71 -10.98 -6.02
N PRO A 51 -1.31 -9.82 -6.36
CA PRO A 51 -2.18 -9.12 -5.43
C PRO A 51 -3.25 -10.04 -4.83
N ALA A 52 -3.49 -9.92 -3.53
CA ALA A 52 -4.44 -10.74 -2.78
C ALA A 52 -4.06 -12.23 -2.62
N ASP A 53 -2.78 -12.58 -2.71
CA ASP A 53 -2.34 -13.94 -2.36
C ASP A 53 -2.78 -14.27 -0.93
N GLU A 54 -3.44 -15.42 -0.79
CA GLU A 54 -4.06 -15.84 0.48
C GLU A 54 -3.04 -15.99 1.62
N ARG A 55 -1.82 -16.41 1.31
CA ARG A 55 -0.74 -16.61 2.30
C ARG A 55 -0.29 -15.26 2.88
N ILE A 56 -0.18 -14.27 2.01
CA ILE A 56 0.17 -12.88 2.39
C ILE A 56 -0.95 -12.27 3.23
N LEU A 57 -2.21 -12.39 2.80
CA LEU A 57 -3.34 -11.87 3.56
C LEU A 57 -3.46 -12.52 4.93
N LYS A 58 -3.31 -13.84 5.03
CA LYS A 58 -3.29 -14.56 6.32
C LYS A 58 -2.14 -14.10 7.23
N THR A 59 -0.97 -13.78 6.64
CA THR A 59 0.16 -13.22 7.39
C THR A 59 -0.17 -11.84 7.92
N ALA A 60 -0.75 -10.96 7.09
CA ALA A 60 -1.19 -9.64 7.51
C ALA A 60 -2.31 -9.69 8.57
N ASP A 61 -3.25 -10.64 8.44
CA ASP A 61 -4.31 -10.86 9.44
C ASP A 61 -3.74 -11.36 10.79
N TYR A 62 -2.75 -12.26 10.75
CA TYR A 62 -2.05 -12.69 11.94
C TYR A 62 -1.39 -11.50 12.66
N LEU A 63 -0.68 -10.65 11.91
CA LEU A 63 -0.01 -9.48 12.47
C LEU A 63 -1.01 -8.48 13.06
N ALA A 64 -2.12 -8.25 12.38
CA ALA A 64 -3.20 -7.40 12.89
C ALA A 64 -3.79 -7.93 14.21
N ALA A 65 -3.95 -9.25 14.34
CA ALA A 65 -4.52 -9.88 15.53
C ALA A 65 -3.55 -9.97 16.71
N HIS A 66 -2.23 -10.08 16.48
CA HIS A 66 -1.25 -10.43 17.51
C HIS A 66 -0.13 -9.40 17.70
N SER A 67 0.05 -8.50 16.78
CA SER A 67 1.15 -7.52 16.75
C SER A 67 0.63 -6.13 16.37
N SER A 68 -0.55 -5.76 16.86
CA SER A 68 -1.12 -4.42 16.68
C SER A 68 -1.32 -3.73 18.02
N PHE A 69 -1.02 -2.45 18.06
CA PHE A 69 -1.33 -1.59 19.18
C PHE A 69 -1.74 -0.20 18.67
N GLY A 70 -2.86 0.32 19.14
CA GLY A 70 -3.36 1.63 18.73
C GLY A 70 -3.64 1.76 17.23
N GLY A 71 -3.89 0.63 16.55
CA GLY A 71 -4.14 0.58 15.10
C GLY A 71 -2.88 0.38 14.23
N GLY A 72 -1.67 0.55 14.79
CA GLY A 72 -0.41 0.35 14.08
C GLY A 72 0.26 -0.98 14.41
N PHE A 73 1.20 -1.39 13.56
CA PHE A 73 2.01 -2.58 13.81
C PHE A 73 2.98 -2.35 14.97
N PHE A 74 2.88 -3.20 15.97
CA PHE A 74 3.75 -3.19 17.15
C PHE A 74 4.77 -4.32 17.05
N GLN A 75 6.04 -3.98 16.99
CA GLN A 75 7.12 -4.94 16.99
C GLN A 75 7.45 -5.36 18.41
N HIS A 76 7.28 -6.66 18.73
CA HIS A 76 7.55 -7.25 20.05
C HIS A 76 9.02 -7.70 20.22
N MET A 77 9.94 -7.22 19.41
CA MET A 77 11.36 -7.63 19.41
C MET A 77 12.22 -6.57 20.06
N ILE A 78 13.52 -6.66 19.88
CA ILE A 78 14.56 -5.84 20.54
C ILE A 78 14.22 -4.33 20.56
N HIS A 79 13.52 -3.84 19.57
CA HIS A 79 13.15 -2.43 19.41
C HIS A 79 11.62 -2.28 19.51
N SER A 80 11.06 -2.72 20.64
CA SER A 80 9.62 -2.75 20.84
C SER A 80 8.99 -1.38 20.74
N GLY A 81 8.03 -1.25 19.83
CA GLY A 81 7.28 -0.02 19.59
C GLY A 81 6.43 -0.13 18.33
N ILE A 82 5.58 0.88 18.10
CA ILE A 82 4.84 1.01 16.84
C ILE A 82 5.81 1.49 15.77
N ASN A 83 5.93 0.73 14.69
CA ASN A 83 6.76 1.09 13.54
C ASN A 83 5.91 1.70 12.44
N ALA A 84 6.14 2.96 12.12
CA ALA A 84 5.41 3.66 11.06
C ALA A 84 5.61 2.98 9.70
N TYR A 85 6.86 2.72 9.30
CA TYR A 85 7.19 2.11 8.00
C TYR A 85 6.66 0.67 7.85
N LEU A 86 6.72 -0.17 8.90
CA LEU A 86 6.15 -1.53 8.84
C LEU A 86 4.63 -1.52 8.86
N THR A 87 4.01 -0.54 9.51
CA THR A 87 2.56 -0.32 9.40
C THR A 87 2.17 0.02 7.97
N LEU A 88 2.95 0.86 7.29
CA LEU A 88 2.72 1.21 5.88
C LEU A 88 2.96 0.04 4.94
N HIS A 89 3.94 -0.84 5.19
CA HIS A 89 4.08 -2.09 4.43
C HIS A 89 2.81 -2.94 4.50
N ILE A 90 2.18 -3.06 5.67
CA ILE A 90 0.90 -3.76 5.80
C ILE A 90 -0.21 -3.01 5.05
N ALA A 91 -0.19 -1.67 5.07
CA ALA A 91 -1.15 -0.86 4.29
C ALA A 91 -1.01 -1.10 2.78
N GLU A 92 0.21 -1.20 2.26
CA GLU A 92 0.48 -1.53 0.85
C GLU A 92 -0.09 -2.91 0.47
N ILE A 93 0.10 -3.92 1.31
CA ILE A 93 -0.49 -5.25 1.11
C ILE A 93 -2.02 -5.15 1.01
N ARG A 94 -2.66 -4.40 1.92
CA ARG A 94 -4.11 -4.18 1.91
C ARG A 94 -4.56 -3.43 0.66
N LEU A 95 -3.82 -2.39 0.25
CA LEU A 95 -4.11 -1.62 -0.95
C LEU A 95 -4.01 -2.47 -2.22
N ARG A 96 -2.93 -3.27 -2.36
CA ARG A 96 -2.74 -4.19 -3.49
C ARG A 96 -3.86 -5.23 -3.56
N ALA A 97 -4.32 -5.71 -2.42
CA ALA A 97 -5.43 -6.66 -2.31
C ALA A 97 -6.83 -6.04 -2.55
N GLY A 98 -6.92 -4.72 -2.77
CA GLY A 98 -8.21 -4.02 -2.91
C GLY A 98 -8.94 -3.78 -1.58
N GLN A 99 -8.29 -4.06 -0.45
CA GLN A 99 -8.84 -3.81 0.90
C GLN A 99 -8.57 -2.35 1.32
N VAL A 100 -9.11 -1.42 0.55
CA VAL A 100 -8.74 0.00 0.59
C VAL A 100 -9.03 0.65 1.94
N GLU A 101 -10.18 0.37 2.53
CA GLU A 101 -10.53 0.90 3.86
C GLU A 101 -9.56 0.43 4.96
N ALA A 102 -9.08 -0.82 4.86
CA ALA A 102 -8.10 -1.33 5.80
C ALA A 102 -6.74 -0.64 5.63
N ALA A 103 -6.35 -0.34 4.37
CA ALA A 103 -5.16 0.43 4.07
C ALA A 103 -5.27 1.87 4.63
N TRP A 104 -6.40 2.55 4.44
CA TRP A 104 -6.60 3.91 4.97
C TRP A 104 -6.51 3.96 6.49
N LYS A 105 -7.12 3.03 7.21
CA LYS A 105 -7.02 2.97 8.68
C LYS A 105 -5.57 2.89 9.17
N LEU A 106 -4.73 2.15 8.46
CA LEU A 106 -3.30 2.06 8.77
C LEU A 106 -2.56 3.36 8.43
N MET A 107 -2.89 4.00 7.31
CA MET A 107 -2.34 5.31 6.95
C MET A 107 -2.73 6.39 7.95
N GLU A 108 -4.01 6.47 8.33
CA GLU A 108 -4.52 7.40 9.33
C GLU A 108 -3.82 7.23 10.67
N CYS A 109 -3.63 5.96 11.10
CA CYS A 109 -2.87 5.64 12.29
C CYS A 109 -1.44 6.17 12.23
N VAL A 110 -0.74 5.99 11.10
CA VAL A 110 0.62 6.50 10.91
C VAL A 110 0.64 8.03 10.89
N ALA A 111 -0.32 8.66 10.21
CA ALA A 111 -0.45 10.13 10.19
C ALA A 111 -0.67 10.69 11.60
N ASP A 112 -1.51 10.03 12.40
CA ASP A 112 -1.82 10.41 13.77
C ASP A 112 -0.62 10.28 14.72
N PHE A 113 0.33 9.39 14.41
CA PHE A 113 1.59 9.25 15.15
C PHE A 113 2.69 10.19 14.70
N ALA A 114 2.51 10.97 13.65
CA ALA A 114 3.50 11.95 13.23
C ALA A 114 3.73 13.01 14.32
N SER A 115 4.96 13.48 14.41
CA SER A 115 5.27 14.68 15.19
C SER A 115 4.55 15.90 14.58
N PRO A 116 4.43 17.02 15.32
CA PRO A 116 3.85 18.24 14.76
C PRO A 116 4.55 18.76 13.49
N THR A 117 5.78 18.32 13.25
CA THR A 117 6.59 18.68 12.08
C THR A 117 6.55 17.61 10.97
N GLY A 118 5.67 16.58 11.08
CA GLY A 118 5.47 15.56 10.07
C GLY A 118 6.59 14.51 10.01
N GLN A 119 7.11 14.09 11.14
CA GLN A 119 8.23 13.16 11.25
C GLN A 119 7.87 11.99 12.16
N TRP A 120 8.60 10.89 11.99
CA TRP A 120 8.47 9.69 12.82
C TRP A 120 9.83 9.21 13.29
N PRO A 121 9.96 8.74 14.56
CA PRO A 121 11.08 7.90 14.98
C PRO A 121 10.94 6.48 14.38
N GLU A 122 11.98 5.68 14.47
CA GLU A 122 11.94 4.28 14.01
C GLU A 122 10.89 3.46 14.75
N ALA A 123 10.80 3.63 16.08
CA ALA A 123 9.78 3.02 16.89
C ALA A 123 9.16 4.05 17.83
N ILE A 124 7.84 4.00 17.95
CA ILE A 124 7.03 4.96 18.71
C ILE A 124 6.48 4.25 19.95
N HIS A 125 6.68 4.87 21.11
CA HIS A 125 6.12 4.37 22.35
C HIS A 125 4.60 4.59 22.38
N PRO A 126 3.77 3.53 22.56
CA PRO A 126 2.34 3.60 22.33
C PRO A 126 1.58 4.55 23.29
N ARG A 127 2.09 4.77 24.51
CA ARG A 127 1.44 5.63 25.50
C ARG A 127 1.91 7.07 25.45
N THR A 128 3.24 7.27 25.36
CA THR A 128 3.83 8.62 25.38
C THR A 128 3.85 9.26 24.02
N ARG A 129 3.70 8.46 22.95
CA ARG A 129 3.83 8.85 21.53
C ARG A 129 5.20 9.41 21.18
N GLY A 130 6.16 9.35 22.09
CA GLY A 130 7.57 9.69 21.86
C GLY A 130 8.32 8.55 21.20
N GLY A 131 9.49 8.87 20.65
CA GLY A 131 10.42 7.87 20.12
C GLY A 131 10.96 6.98 21.23
N CYS A 132 10.98 5.68 21.02
CA CYS A 132 11.63 4.71 21.88
C CYS A 132 12.77 3.98 21.17
N MET A 133 13.00 4.29 19.89
CA MET A 133 14.14 3.86 19.11
C MET A 133 14.41 4.82 17.96
N GLY A 134 15.69 4.96 17.59
CA GLY A 134 16.14 5.87 16.56
C GLY A 134 16.03 7.34 16.98
N ASP A 135 16.46 8.22 16.10
CA ASP A 135 16.17 9.65 16.22
C ASP A 135 14.72 9.94 15.79
N GLY A 136 14.27 11.17 15.92
CA GLY A 136 12.90 11.56 15.54
C GLY A 136 12.67 11.69 14.04
N GLN A 137 13.66 11.37 13.19
CA GLN A 137 13.66 11.63 11.75
C GLN A 137 14.00 10.38 10.96
N HIS A 138 13.23 9.32 11.14
CA HIS A 138 13.49 8.05 10.49
C HIS A 138 13.16 8.14 9.00
N ILE A 139 14.19 8.15 8.17
CA ILE A 139 14.09 8.37 6.73
C ILE A 139 13.27 7.28 6.03
N TRP A 140 13.35 6.04 6.49
CA TRP A 140 12.54 4.95 5.94
C TRP A 140 11.04 5.20 6.13
N ALA A 141 10.62 5.66 7.32
CA ALA A 141 9.22 6.00 7.56
C ALA A 141 8.73 7.12 6.63
N ALA A 142 9.57 8.15 6.40
CA ALA A 142 9.25 9.23 5.48
C ALA A 142 9.16 8.74 4.02
N ALA A 143 10.07 7.86 3.61
CA ALA A 143 10.07 7.28 2.26
C ALA A 143 8.83 6.41 2.03
N GLU A 144 8.50 5.52 2.97
CA GLU A 144 7.31 4.67 2.87
C GLU A 144 6.00 5.50 2.89
N TRP A 145 5.95 6.58 3.67
CA TRP A 145 4.81 7.50 3.64
C TRP A 145 4.64 8.13 2.25
N ALA A 146 5.72 8.64 1.67
CA ALA A 146 5.69 9.23 0.33
C ALA A 146 5.30 8.18 -0.74
N LEU A 147 5.83 6.96 -0.64
CA LEU A 147 5.49 5.86 -1.54
C LEU A 147 4.03 5.43 -1.38
N MET A 148 3.53 5.30 -0.16
CA MET A 148 2.14 4.93 0.10
C MET A 148 1.16 5.96 -0.48
N VAL A 149 1.41 7.27 -0.29
CA VAL A 149 0.60 8.33 -0.91
C VAL A 149 0.67 8.24 -2.43
N ARG A 150 1.86 8.06 -3.00
CA ARG A 150 2.04 7.84 -4.44
C ARG A 150 1.23 6.63 -4.92
N ASN A 151 1.30 5.51 -4.22
CA ASN A 151 0.67 4.26 -4.61
C ASN A 151 -0.86 4.30 -4.50
N CYS A 152 -1.42 5.21 -3.71
CA CYS A 152 -2.85 5.53 -3.76
C CYS A 152 -3.25 6.10 -5.13
N PHE A 153 -2.41 6.95 -5.74
CA PHE A 153 -2.67 7.56 -7.04
C PHE A 153 -2.19 6.69 -8.20
N VAL A 154 -0.97 6.17 -8.13
CA VAL A 154 -0.37 5.35 -9.19
C VAL A 154 0.66 4.39 -8.62
N ARG A 155 0.51 3.11 -8.91
CA ARG A 155 1.49 2.08 -8.58
C ARG A 155 1.73 1.14 -9.74
N GLU A 156 2.93 0.60 -9.79
CA GLU A 156 3.33 -0.42 -10.76
C GLU A 156 2.75 -1.78 -10.35
N GLU A 157 2.19 -2.49 -11.32
CA GLU A 157 1.77 -3.89 -11.18
C GLU A 157 2.08 -4.62 -12.47
N GLU A 158 2.86 -5.70 -12.40
CA GLU A 158 3.22 -6.54 -13.54
C GLU A 158 3.69 -5.71 -14.77
N ASP A 159 2.82 -5.60 -15.78
CA ASP A 159 3.05 -4.95 -17.07
C ASP A 159 2.35 -3.58 -17.21
N GLY A 160 1.87 -3.01 -16.12
CA GLY A 160 1.06 -1.80 -16.19
C GLY A 160 1.03 -0.96 -14.93
N LEU A 161 0.16 0.02 -14.96
CA LEU A 161 -0.10 0.93 -13.86
C LEU A 161 -1.53 0.77 -13.36
N VAL A 162 -1.69 0.63 -12.05
CA VAL A 162 -2.98 0.75 -11.37
C VAL A 162 -3.11 2.19 -10.89
N VAL A 163 -4.21 2.86 -11.28
CA VAL A 163 -4.39 4.30 -11.09
C VAL A 163 -5.62 4.60 -10.24
N GLY A 164 -5.45 5.41 -9.21
CA GLY A 164 -6.53 5.93 -8.37
C GLY A 164 -7.05 4.99 -7.30
N SER A 165 -6.50 3.77 -7.19
CA SER A 165 -7.08 2.69 -6.39
C SER A 165 -7.11 2.93 -4.88
N GLY A 166 -6.31 3.86 -4.37
CA GLY A 166 -6.23 4.19 -2.96
C GLY A 166 -6.68 5.62 -2.63
N VAL A 167 -7.19 6.37 -3.61
CA VAL A 167 -7.55 7.79 -3.40
C VAL A 167 -8.94 7.90 -2.77
N PRO A 168 -9.06 8.35 -1.50
CA PRO A 168 -10.36 8.50 -0.86
C PRO A 168 -11.14 9.69 -1.43
N ALA A 169 -12.46 9.62 -1.34
CA ALA A 169 -13.33 10.66 -1.88
C ALA A 169 -13.07 12.05 -1.28
N ASP A 170 -12.69 12.10 -0.01
CA ASP A 170 -12.44 13.36 0.71
C ASP A 170 -11.23 14.13 0.15
N TRP A 171 -10.31 13.45 -0.54
CA TRP A 171 -9.15 14.12 -1.15
C TRP A 171 -9.50 14.90 -2.42
N TRP A 172 -10.57 14.55 -3.13
CA TRP A 172 -10.88 15.15 -4.43
C TRP A 172 -12.28 15.77 -4.54
N ARG A 173 -13.21 15.43 -3.65
CA ARG A 173 -14.63 15.78 -3.81
C ARG A 173 -14.89 17.29 -3.91
N GLU A 174 -14.17 18.12 -3.16
CA GLU A 174 -14.41 19.56 -3.14
C GLU A 174 -13.62 20.31 -4.23
N LYS A 175 -12.32 20.03 -4.32
CA LYS A 175 -11.37 20.85 -5.12
C LYS A 175 -10.65 20.05 -6.21
N GLY A 176 -10.94 18.75 -6.29
CA GLY A 176 -10.13 17.83 -7.05
C GLY A 176 -8.83 17.47 -6.34
N ALA A 177 -8.15 16.47 -6.87
CA ALA A 177 -6.82 16.06 -6.41
C ALA A 177 -5.92 15.83 -7.62
N GLU A 178 -4.66 16.17 -7.48
CA GLU A 178 -3.63 15.93 -8.50
C GLU A 178 -2.37 15.42 -7.85
N PHE A 179 -1.76 14.41 -8.47
CA PHE A 179 -0.47 13.86 -8.04
C PHE A 179 0.44 13.67 -9.26
N GLY A 180 1.62 14.20 -9.17
CA GLY A 180 2.62 14.09 -10.24
C GLY A 180 3.32 15.40 -10.58
N PRO A 181 4.21 15.40 -11.60
CA PRO A 181 4.65 14.22 -12.33
C PRO A 181 5.50 13.28 -11.44
N THR A 182 5.17 11.99 -11.44
CA THR A 182 5.94 10.96 -10.75
C THR A 182 6.60 10.01 -11.74
N LEU A 183 7.78 9.50 -11.37
CA LEU A 183 8.53 8.57 -12.21
C LEU A 183 7.94 7.17 -12.13
N THR A 184 7.87 6.51 -13.29
CA THR A 184 7.57 5.09 -13.45
C THR A 184 8.58 4.46 -14.42
N PRO A 185 8.67 3.13 -14.53
CA PRO A 185 9.48 2.47 -15.54
C PRO A 185 9.15 2.92 -16.99
N TRP A 186 7.91 3.29 -17.26
CA TRP A 186 7.44 3.69 -18.59
C TRP A 186 7.57 5.18 -18.89
N GLY A 187 7.82 6.02 -17.90
CA GLY A 187 7.92 7.45 -18.05
C GLY A 187 7.38 8.22 -16.87
N LYS A 188 7.13 9.52 -17.05
CA LYS A 188 6.50 10.36 -16.02
C LYS A 188 4.99 10.32 -16.15
N VAL A 189 4.30 10.27 -15.03
CA VAL A 189 2.84 10.21 -14.98
C VAL A 189 2.29 11.26 -14.03
N THR A 190 1.23 11.94 -14.45
CA THR A 190 0.41 12.81 -13.62
C THR A 190 -1.02 12.28 -13.62
N VAL A 191 -1.59 12.13 -12.44
CA VAL A 191 -2.98 11.69 -12.24
C VAL A 191 -3.77 12.84 -11.64
N ARG A 192 -4.91 13.19 -12.26
CA ARG A 192 -5.83 14.21 -11.77
C ARG A 192 -7.22 13.62 -11.63
N ILE A 193 -7.86 13.89 -10.52
CA ILE A 193 -9.26 13.52 -10.24
C ILE A 193 -10.03 14.82 -10.00
N ALA A 194 -11.04 15.07 -10.81
CA ALA A 194 -11.88 16.25 -10.73
C ALA A 194 -13.34 15.87 -10.46
N PRO A 195 -14.04 16.54 -9.54
CA PRO A 195 -15.46 16.34 -9.34
C PRO A 195 -16.25 16.76 -10.58
N ALA A 196 -17.33 16.03 -10.90
CA ALA A 196 -18.29 16.39 -11.93
C ALA A 196 -19.70 15.93 -11.52
N ASN A 197 -20.74 16.42 -12.21
CA ASN A 197 -22.15 16.18 -11.83
C ASN A 197 -22.53 14.69 -11.85
N ASP A 198 -22.01 13.95 -12.81
CA ASP A 198 -22.37 12.51 -13.03
C ASP A 198 -21.34 11.55 -12.42
N GLY A 199 -20.40 12.04 -11.63
CA GLY A 199 -19.30 11.28 -11.06
C GLY A 199 -17.94 11.90 -11.44
N PRO A 200 -16.84 11.48 -10.77
CA PRO A 200 -15.54 12.09 -11.01
C PRO A 200 -14.99 11.79 -12.41
N ASN A 201 -14.22 12.75 -12.92
CA ASN A 201 -13.36 12.57 -14.08
C ASN A 201 -11.94 12.29 -13.61
N LEU A 202 -11.38 11.15 -13.98
CA LEU A 202 -9.98 10.83 -13.72
C LEU A 202 -9.18 10.98 -15.01
N THR A 203 -8.16 11.80 -14.98
CA THR A 203 -7.26 12.04 -16.11
C THR A 203 -5.88 11.50 -15.79
N VAL A 204 -5.32 10.72 -16.70
CA VAL A 204 -3.93 10.26 -16.67
C VAL A 204 -3.17 10.94 -17.79
N HIS A 205 -2.14 11.68 -17.46
CA HIS A 205 -1.22 12.26 -18.42
C HIS A 205 0.14 11.58 -18.29
N GLY A 206 0.61 10.95 -19.37
CA GLY A 206 1.89 10.25 -19.43
C GLY A 206 2.87 10.88 -20.41
N GLU A 207 4.09 11.14 -19.94
CA GLU A 207 5.24 11.42 -20.78
C GLU A 207 6.00 10.11 -20.98
N TRP A 208 5.51 9.28 -21.92
CA TRP A 208 5.99 7.92 -22.12
C TRP A 208 7.34 7.88 -22.83
N ARG A 209 8.24 6.98 -22.40
CA ARG A 209 9.55 6.74 -23.05
C ARG A 209 9.42 5.92 -24.34
N ALA A 210 8.37 5.11 -24.42
CA ALA A 210 8.01 4.26 -25.54
C ALA A 210 6.47 4.12 -25.56
N ASP A 211 5.94 2.99 -25.98
CA ASP A 211 4.49 2.74 -25.91
C ASP A 211 3.95 2.86 -24.49
N PRO A 212 2.75 3.45 -24.31
CA PRO A 212 2.13 3.57 -23.00
C PRO A 212 1.86 2.18 -22.39
N PRO A 213 2.05 2.02 -21.07
CA PRO A 213 1.71 0.77 -20.40
C PRO A 213 0.20 0.56 -20.36
N ARG A 214 -0.21 -0.65 -20.01
CA ARG A 214 -1.60 -0.90 -19.65
C ARG A 214 -1.99 -0.04 -18.44
N LEU A 215 -3.11 0.69 -18.54
CA LEU A 215 -3.67 1.47 -17.43
C LEU A 215 -4.90 0.75 -16.88
N ASP A 216 -4.87 0.42 -15.60
CA ASP A 216 -5.96 -0.17 -14.83
C ASP A 216 -6.50 0.90 -13.87
N VAL A 217 -7.56 1.59 -14.28
CA VAL A 217 -8.16 2.69 -13.51
C VAL A 217 -9.16 2.14 -12.52
N ARG A 218 -8.89 2.36 -11.25
CA ARG A 218 -9.75 1.98 -10.13
C ARG A 218 -9.90 3.20 -9.21
N LEU A 219 -11.13 3.56 -8.89
CA LEU A 219 -11.41 4.59 -7.88
C LEU A 219 -12.43 4.02 -6.90
N PRO A 220 -12.15 4.04 -5.57
CA PRO A 220 -13.05 3.48 -4.57
C PRO A 220 -14.47 4.03 -4.68
N GLY A 221 -15.47 3.14 -4.78
CA GLY A 221 -16.88 3.51 -4.93
C GLY A 221 -17.31 3.85 -6.36
N PHE A 222 -16.43 3.73 -7.37
CA PHE A 222 -16.72 4.09 -8.74
C PHE A 222 -16.27 3.01 -9.74
N VAL A 223 -16.94 2.98 -10.90
CA VAL A 223 -16.59 2.13 -12.04
C VAL A 223 -16.36 2.99 -13.28
N VAL A 224 -15.46 2.56 -14.15
CA VAL A 224 -15.19 3.24 -15.42
C VAL A 224 -16.38 2.99 -16.37
N LYS A 225 -17.05 4.08 -16.76
CA LYS A 225 -18.14 4.06 -17.77
C LYS A 225 -17.63 4.26 -19.19
N GLY A 226 -16.58 5.06 -19.34
CA GLY A 226 -16.03 5.40 -20.64
C GLY A 226 -14.63 5.98 -20.56
N LYS A 227 -13.99 6.04 -21.73
CA LYS A 227 -12.64 6.59 -21.90
C LYS A 227 -12.64 7.48 -23.14
N THR A 228 -12.01 8.64 -23.06
CA THR A 228 -11.81 9.58 -24.16
C THR A 228 -10.37 10.07 -24.18
N ALA A 229 -9.95 10.70 -25.30
CA ALA A 229 -8.70 11.44 -25.30
C ALA A 229 -8.80 12.63 -24.32
N GLY A 230 -7.75 12.86 -23.55
CA GLY A 230 -7.67 14.02 -22.68
C GLY A 230 -7.36 15.31 -23.46
N GLU A 231 -7.54 16.46 -22.81
CA GLU A 231 -7.30 17.78 -23.41
C GLU A 231 -5.83 18.01 -23.82
N ARG A 232 -4.90 17.33 -23.15
CA ARG A 232 -3.45 17.41 -23.45
C ARG A 232 -3.00 16.23 -24.30
N ALA A 233 -2.04 16.42 -25.18
CA ALA A 233 -1.41 15.34 -25.92
C ALA A 233 -0.85 14.28 -24.93
N GLY A 234 -1.11 13.00 -25.20
CA GLY A 234 -0.71 11.90 -24.31
C GLY A 234 -1.56 11.73 -23.06
N ALA A 235 -2.65 12.47 -22.90
CA ALA A 235 -3.59 12.30 -21.78
C ALA A 235 -4.75 11.39 -22.17
N GLU A 236 -5.19 10.57 -21.21
CA GLU A 236 -6.39 9.77 -21.28
C GLU A 236 -7.34 10.21 -20.16
N GLN A 237 -8.61 10.43 -20.49
CA GLN A 237 -9.65 10.80 -19.54
C GLN A 237 -10.64 9.66 -19.38
N TYR A 238 -10.94 9.34 -18.14
CA TYR A 238 -11.88 8.29 -17.74
C TYR A 238 -13.07 8.91 -17.04
N LEU A 239 -14.26 8.64 -17.57
CA LEU A 239 -15.53 8.98 -16.95
C LEU A 239 -15.91 7.85 -15.98
N LEU A 240 -16.11 8.19 -14.72
CA LEU A 240 -16.48 7.24 -13.69
C LEU A 240 -17.90 7.53 -13.18
N VAL A 241 -18.62 6.47 -12.85
CA VAL A 241 -19.95 6.55 -12.23
C VAL A 241 -19.96 5.74 -10.94
N SER A 242 -20.82 6.12 -9.99
CA SER A 242 -21.01 5.36 -8.75
C SER A 242 -21.36 3.91 -9.07
N ASN A 243 -20.82 2.99 -8.29
CA ASN A 243 -21.17 1.56 -8.33
C ASN A 243 -22.28 1.18 -7.32
N LEU A 244 -22.99 2.19 -6.77
CA LEU A 244 -24.15 2.02 -5.88
C LEU A 244 -25.41 1.80 -6.69
#